data_2d8cd86cd294b863e2176618e4a512a3
#
_entry.id   2d8cd86cd294b863e2176618e4a512a3
#
_cell.length_a   1.000
_cell.length_b   1.000
_cell.length_c   1.000
_cell.angle_alpha   90.00
_cell.angle_beta   90.00
_cell.angle_gamma   90.00
#
_symmetry.space_group_name_H-M   'P 1'
#
loop_
_entity.id
_entity.type
_entity.pdbx_description
1 polymer ?
#
loop_
_entity_poly.entity_id
_entity_poly.type
_entity_poly.pdbx_seq_one_letter_code
_entity_poly.pdbx_strand_id
1 'polypeptide(L)'
;MKKFLALILLAVMLLTTLVACAEGGKEETVTTEPQGSVTEPEEEDGPVEEKPFDATDMRDKNLASEKVMNVLCWNSEHPEFEILETEIGGDSVNAAIFERNNQVMRTLGFSEIIWTEQVATAGNETKFLKYVETVAQNGDVPIDVIASYARSAALCSQKGFLAPLNFYDKHIDLTHTWYPQSLLDEITIGGNVYFLSGDISTNLLFVTYGCIFNKDILTDIGVDYNYLYELVDKGKWTLDEMFTLTGEYYHDVDGDGKKSVKDAIGLRTQSLHVDSIYTGAGLKYAEIDNNATDSEKLVIISPDFSSKKSIDLNDRLGEIFASDYGINDGSCAKNFAVQANSIMLISRIRDIRELFKEGVDEMDYGVLPLPKYDESQEDYKCVAANPFTLWGVYSGNYDLDSEECAAAFIEWSGYYGMYNTTEAIFEYLFKGRYAEEPDDAASFDIIRRTTSFDIGRIFAVVISPDSIMADRWSACATKGSKWATIYSTLIRGYSDNAKKASKDFWNLKETMKNPYEVSYEN
;
A
#
# COMPACT_ATOMS: atom_id res chain seq x y z
N MET A 1 -2.29 -20.47 47.35
CA MET A 1 -3.57 -20.11 46.73
C MET A 1 -3.53 -20.14 45.19
N LYS A 2 -2.50 -19.69 44.47
CA LYS A 2 -2.46 -19.70 42.99
C LYS A 2 -2.42 -21.10 42.33
N LYS A 3 -1.91 -22.14 43.00
CA LYS A 3 -1.89 -23.51 42.46
C LYS A 3 -3.22 -24.27 42.66
N PHE A 4 -4.07 -23.82 43.54
CA PHE A 4 -5.39 -24.41 43.78
C PHE A 4 -6.47 -23.89 42.82
N LEU A 5 -6.29 -22.66 42.32
CA LEU A 5 -7.18 -22.04 41.32
C LEU A 5 -6.99 -22.64 39.91
N ALA A 6 -5.77 -23.04 39.56
CA ALA A 6 -5.47 -23.69 38.29
C ALA A 6 -6.06 -25.11 38.18
N LEU A 7 -6.20 -25.85 39.30
CA LEU A 7 -6.79 -27.18 39.30
C LEU A 7 -8.32 -27.14 39.17
N ILE A 8 -8.96 -26.08 39.65
CA ILE A 8 -10.43 -25.91 39.56
C ILE A 8 -10.82 -25.53 38.13
N LEU A 9 -10.01 -24.71 37.42
CA LEU A 9 -10.24 -24.35 36.01
C LEU A 9 -10.09 -25.57 35.08
N LEU A 10 -9.15 -26.49 35.37
CA LEU A 10 -8.98 -27.71 34.58
C LEU A 10 -10.12 -28.71 34.76
N ALA A 11 -10.74 -28.74 35.93
CA ALA A 11 -11.88 -29.64 36.24
C ALA A 11 -13.20 -29.14 35.60
N VAL A 12 -13.37 -27.85 35.37
CA VAL A 12 -14.55 -27.26 34.70
C VAL A 12 -14.53 -27.49 33.19
N MET A 13 -13.36 -27.54 32.55
CA MET A 13 -13.23 -27.83 31.12
C MET A 13 -13.45 -29.30 30.73
N LEU A 14 -13.39 -30.24 31.70
CA LEU A 14 -13.58 -31.67 31.45
C LEU A 14 -15.03 -32.16 31.64
N LEU A 15 -15.96 -31.29 32.02
CA LEU A 15 -17.36 -31.64 32.32
C LEU A 15 -18.37 -31.24 31.21
N THR A 16 -17.92 -30.70 30.09
CA THR A 16 -18.81 -30.24 29.01
C THR A 16 -18.86 -31.14 27.76
N THR A 17 -18.27 -32.33 27.79
CA THR A 17 -18.22 -33.23 26.61
C THR A 17 -19.00 -34.55 26.75
N LEU A 18 -19.98 -34.65 27.62
CA LEU A 18 -20.80 -35.87 27.75
C LEU A 18 -22.30 -35.54 27.95
N VAL A 19 -22.98 -35.07 26.88
CA VAL A 19 -24.44 -35.31 26.69
C VAL A 19 -24.77 -35.06 25.21
N ALA A 20 -24.82 -36.10 24.41
CA ALA A 20 -25.70 -36.23 23.25
C ALA A 20 -25.57 -37.65 22.67
N CYS A 21 -26.41 -38.55 23.10
CA CYS A 21 -26.92 -39.68 22.34
C CYS A 21 -28.06 -40.34 23.13
N ALA A 22 -29.27 -40.32 22.58
CA ALA A 22 -30.19 -41.44 22.48
C ALA A 22 -31.62 -40.98 22.26
N GLU A 23 -32.18 -41.66 21.27
CA GLU A 23 -33.54 -42.18 21.03
C GLU A 23 -34.59 -41.21 20.50
N GLY A 24 -35.30 -41.44 19.37
CA GLY A 24 -35.69 -42.69 18.70
C GLY A 24 -37.18 -42.70 18.44
N GLY A 25 -37.61 -42.66 17.16
CA GLY A 25 -38.82 -43.33 16.71
C GLY A 25 -40.17 -42.61 16.62
N LYS A 26 -40.72 -42.39 15.46
CA LYS A 26 -41.82 -43.05 14.75
C LYS A 26 -42.57 -42.16 13.77
N GLU A 27 -42.86 -42.73 12.62
CA GLU A 27 -43.70 -42.31 11.49
C GLU A 27 -45.14 -41.91 11.87
N GLU A 28 -45.69 -40.99 11.07
CA GLU A 28 -47.02 -41.15 10.46
C GLU A 28 -47.20 -40.21 9.24
N THR A 29 -47.52 -40.85 8.13
CA THR A 29 -47.93 -40.29 6.83
C THR A 29 -49.34 -39.74 6.86
N VAL A 30 -49.58 -38.57 6.23
CA VAL A 30 -50.84 -38.27 5.49
C VAL A 30 -50.60 -37.27 4.37
N THR A 31 -50.96 -37.71 3.16
CA THR A 31 -51.07 -37.00 1.88
C THR A 31 -52.14 -35.90 1.89
N THR A 32 -51.88 -34.76 1.20
CA THR A 32 -52.71 -34.18 0.13
C THR A 32 -52.13 -32.85 -0.39
N GLU A 33 -51.89 -32.75 -1.69
CA GLU A 33 -51.75 -31.50 -2.48
C GLU A 33 -53.09 -30.79 -2.66
N PRO A 34 -53.21 -29.48 -3.03
CA PRO A 34 -52.56 -28.94 -4.25
C PRO A 34 -52.07 -27.46 -4.24
N GLN A 35 -51.11 -27.21 -5.13
CA GLN A 35 -50.87 -26.00 -5.94
C GLN A 35 -51.18 -24.59 -5.40
N GLY A 36 -50.12 -23.82 -5.21
CA GLY A 36 -50.10 -22.38 -5.23
C GLY A 36 -48.67 -21.92 -5.48
N SER A 37 -48.38 -21.39 -6.66
CA SER A 37 -47.08 -20.81 -7.04
C SER A 37 -46.72 -19.64 -6.11
N VAL A 38 -45.69 -19.83 -5.30
CA VAL A 38 -45.03 -18.76 -4.58
C VAL A 38 -43.63 -18.70 -5.17
N THR A 39 -43.29 -17.58 -5.82
CA THR A 39 -41.94 -17.19 -6.17
C THR A 39 -41.07 -17.24 -4.92
N GLU A 40 -40.02 -18.08 -4.96
CA GLU A 40 -38.96 -18.06 -3.97
C GLU A 40 -38.30 -16.66 -3.95
N PRO A 41 -38.01 -16.10 -2.77
CA PRO A 41 -37.14 -14.95 -2.67
C PRO A 41 -35.72 -15.38 -3.11
N GLU A 42 -35.09 -14.58 -3.97
CA GLU A 42 -33.67 -14.67 -4.27
C GLU A 42 -32.92 -14.70 -2.93
N GLU A 43 -32.14 -15.75 -2.69
CA GLU A 43 -31.19 -15.79 -1.59
C GLU A 43 -30.22 -14.62 -1.81
N GLU A 44 -30.19 -13.64 -0.92
CA GLU A 44 -29.08 -12.70 -0.81
C GLU A 44 -27.80 -13.51 -0.61
N ASP A 45 -26.88 -13.44 -1.55
CA ASP A 45 -25.54 -13.96 -1.42
C ASP A 45 -24.93 -13.34 -0.15
N GLY A 46 -24.90 -14.10 0.93
CA GLY A 46 -24.11 -13.80 2.10
C GLY A 46 -22.64 -13.70 1.70
N PRO A 47 -21.79 -13.05 2.49
CA PRO A 47 -20.37 -12.91 2.17
C PRO A 47 -19.82 -14.30 1.85
N VAL A 48 -19.29 -14.45 0.63
CA VAL A 48 -18.62 -15.68 0.19
C VAL A 48 -17.45 -15.88 1.16
N GLU A 49 -17.54 -16.87 2.03
CA GLU A 49 -16.37 -17.33 2.79
C GLU A 49 -15.35 -17.80 1.76
N GLU A 50 -14.34 -16.96 1.49
CA GLU A 50 -13.19 -17.37 0.68
C GLU A 50 -12.58 -18.61 1.35
N LYS A 51 -12.58 -19.74 0.63
CA LYS A 51 -11.89 -20.93 1.10
C LYS A 51 -10.43 -20.55 1.29
N PRO A 52 -9.82 -20.91 2.46
CA PRO A 52 -8.40 -20.69 2.65
C PRO A 52 -7.64 -21.29 1.46
N PHE A 53 -6.73 -20.50 0.87
CA PHE A 53 -5.90 -20.96 -0.23
C PHE A 53 -5.13 -22.21 0.21
N ASP A 54 -5.22 -23.30 -0.55
CA ASP A 54 -4.47 -24.52 -0.25
C ASP A 54 -3.10 -24.46 -0.97
N ALA A 55 -2.02 -24.42 -0.18
CA ALA A 55 -0.65 -24.44 -0.71
C ALA A 55 -0.34 -25.65 -1.61
N THR A 56 -1.20 -26.67 -1.62
CA THR A 56 -1.09 -27.80 -2.57
C THR A 56 -1.39 -27.39 -4.00
N ASP A 57 -2.14 -26.29 -4.20
CA ASP A 57 -2.47 -25.76 -5.52
C ASP A 57 -1.32 -24.95 -6.12
N MET A 58 -0.31 -24.55 -5.32
CA MET A 58 0.87 -23.86 -5.83
C MET A 58 1.82 -24.80 -6.56
N ARG A 59 2.33 -24.30 -7.66
CA ARG A 59 3.22 -25.01 -8.61
C ARG A 59 4.69 -24.83 -8.21
N ASP A 60 5.58 -25.43 -8.97
CA ASP A 60 7.02 -25.12 -9.03
C ASP A 60 7.87 -25.54 -7.82
N LYS A 61 7.36 -26.42 -6.95
CA LYS A 61 8.20 -26.96 -5.88
C LYS A 61 9.45 -27.63 -6.47
N ASN A 62 10.63 -27.21 -5.99
CA ASN A 62 11.96 -27.63 -6.47
C ASN A 62 12.29 -27.22 -7.92
N LEU A 63 11.62 -26.22 -8.49
CA LEU A 63 11.88 -25.73 -9.85
C LEU A 63 13.35 -25.29 -10.03
N ALA A 64 13.93 -24.65 -9.02
CA ALA A 64 15.24 -24.04 -9.11
C ALA A 64 16.41 -25.05 -9.06
N SER A 65 16.22 -26.26 -8.53
CA SER A 65 17.21 -27.36 -8.54
C SER A 65 18.66 -26.93 -8.26
N GLU A 66 18.91 -26.37 -7.07
CA GLU A 66 20.23 -25.86 -6.60
C GLU A 66 20.76 -24.59 -7.30
N LYS A 67 19.96 -23.87 -8.09
CA LYS A 67 20.33 -22.57 -8.66
C LYS A 67 20.51 -21.50 -7.57
N VAL A 68 21.16 -20.42 -7.94
CA VAL A 68 21.26 -19.20 -7.12
C VAL A 68 20.22 -18.19 -7.65
N MET A 69 19.45 -17.57 -6.76
CA MET A 69 18.58 -16.43 -7.09
C MET A 69 19.32 -15.12 -6.81
N ASN A 70 19.45 -14.27 -7.83
CA ASN A 70 20.10 -12.98 -7.72
C ASN A 70 19.09 -11.84 -7.73
N VAL A 71 18.89 -11.21 -6.58
CA VAL A 71 17.95 -10.10 -6.41
C VAL A 71 18.70 -8.79 -6.31
N LEU A 72 18.53 -7.92 -7.31
CA LEU A 72 18.96 -6.54 -7.24
C LEU A 72 17.92 -5.72 -6.48
N CYS A 73 18.26 -5.24 -5.30
CA CYS A 73 17.35 -4.55 -4.43
C CYS A 73 17.83 -3.13 -4.09
N TRP A 74 16.88 -2.28 -3.70
CA TRP A 74 17.22 -0.95 -3.26
C TRP A 74 17.68 -0.92 -1.81
N ASN A 75 18.67 -0.07 -1.54
CA ASN A 75 19.11 0.21 -0.19
C ASN A 75 18.08 1.13 0.48
N SER A 76 17.35 0.59 1.44
CA SER A 76 16.40 1.31 2.27
C SER A 76 17.07 1.77 3.56
N GLU A 77 16.71 2.97 4.04
CA GLU A 77 17.12 3.44 5.37
C GLU A 77 16.43 2.65 6.51
N HIS A 78 15.50 1.78 6.17
CA HIS A 78 14.69 1.02 7.10
C HIS A 78 14.97 -0.48 6.95
N PRO A 79 15.63 -1.11 7.95
CA PRO A 79 15.99 -2.54 7.91
C PRO A 79 14.78 -3.48 7.94
N GLU A 80 13.60 -2.98 8.27
CA GLU A 80 12.34 -3.73 8.22
C GLU A 80 11.85 -4.06 6.81
N PHE A 81 12.63 -3.73 5.78
CA PHE A 81 12.22 -3.90 4.39
C PHE A 81 12.99 -5.02 3.68
N GLU A 82 12.33 -6.12 3.46
CA GLU A 82 12.58 -7.25 2.55
C GLU A 82 13.88 -8.04 2.74
N ILE A 83 14.97 -7.42 3.21
CA ILE A 83 16.28 -8.06 3.23
C ILE A 83 16.72 -8.31 4.65
N LEU A 84 16.62 -9.54 5.10
CA LEU A 84 17.30 -10.01 6.30
C LEU A 84 18.02 -11.31 5.98
N GLU A 85 19.33 -11.22 5.91
CA GLU A 85 20.20 -12.38 5.70
C GLU A 85 20.40 -13.19 6.99
N THR A 86 20.19 -12.55 8.16
CA THR A 86 20.38 -13.18 9.46
C THR A 86 19.20 -12.95 10.37
N GLU A 87 18.84 -13.95 11.18
CA GLU A 87 17.86 -13.80 12.24
C GLU A 87 18.37 -12.78 13.27
N ILE A 88 17.66 -11.67 13.41
CA ILE A 88 17.93 -10.67 14.45
C ILE A 88 16.93 -10.93 15.58
N GLY A 89 17.44 -11.42 16.72
CA GLY A 89 16.60 -11.77 17.85
C GLY A 89 15.85 -10.56 18.41
N GLY A 90 14.57 -10.74 18.69
CA GLY A 90 13.74 -9.81 19.46
C GLY A 90 12.72 -8.97 18.67
N ASP A 91 12.79 -8.94 17.35
CA ASP A 91 11.81 -8.28 16.49
C ASP A 91 11.02 -9.32 15.68
N SER A 92 9.69 -9.39 15.89
CA SER A 92 8.83 -10.37 15.24
C SER A 92 8.73 -10.17 13.72
N VAL A 93 8.80 -8.93 13.23
CA VAL A 93 8.75 -8.60 11.80
C VAL A 93 10.03 -9.07 11.12
N ASN A 94 11.19 -8.80 11.73
CA ASN A 94 12.48 -9.24 11.22
C ASN A 94 12.58 -10.77 11.15
N ALA A 95 12.12 -11.47 12.20
CA ALA A 95 12.07 -12.92 12.21
C ALA A 95 11.16 -13.48 11.11
N ALA A 96 10.02 -12.83 10.87
CA ALA A 96 9.08 -13.22 9.82
C ALA A 96 9.67 -13.03 8.41
N ILE A 97 10.41 -11.93 8.16
CA ILE A 97 11.10 -11.69 6.88
C ILE A 97 12.16 -12.77 6.63
N PHE A 98 12.98 -13.05 7.63
CA PHE A 98 14.00 -14.10 7.55
C PHE A 98 13.39 -15.47 7.25
N GLU A 99 12.33 -15.85 7.97
CA GLU A 99 11.66 -17.14 7.75
C GLU A 99 10.99 -17.22 6.38
N ARG A 100 10.32 -16.13 5.92
CA ARG A 100 9.77 -16.05 4.56
C ARG A 100 10.82 -16.36 3.51
N ASN A 101 11.97 -15.68 3.55
CA ASN A 101 13.05 -15.85 2.57
C ASN A 101 13.61 -17.29 2.59
N ASN A 102 13.77 -17.88 3.78
CA ASN A 102 14.21 -19.26 3.92
C ASN A 102 13.18 -20.27 3.42
N GLN A 103 11.89 -20.02 3.64
CA GLN A 103 10.82 -20.89 3.12
C GLN A 103 10.76 -20.86 1.59
N VAL A 104 10.85 -19.69 0.97
CA VAL A 104 10.92 -19.55 -0.50
C VAL A 104 12.11 -20.33 -1.05
N MET A 105 13.30 -20.11 -0.48
CA MET A 105 14.52 -20.79 -0.89
C MET A 105 14.37 -22.32 -0.84
N ARG A 106 13.88 -22.86 0.30
CA ARG A 106 13.67 -24.31 0.47
C ARG A 106 12.61 -24.86 -0.47
N THR A 107 11.52 -24.15 -0.66
CA THR A 107 10.39 -24.62 -1.48
C THR A 107 10.75 -24.72 -2.94
N LEU A 108 11.44 -23.72 -3.47
CA LEU A 108 11.88 -23.70 -4.87
C LEU A 108 13.18 -24.48 -5.11
N GLY A 109 13.91 -24.81 -4.05
CA GLY A 109 15.17 -25.57 -4.14
C GLY A 109 16.38 -24.71 -4.52
N PHE A 110 16.34 -23.39 -4.28
CA PHE A 110 17.53 -22.55 -4.42
C PHE A 110 18.61 -22.93 -3.42
N SER A 111 19.85 -22.97 -3.88
CA SER A 111 21.01 -23.14 -3.00
C SER A 111 21.33 -21.88 -2.19
N GLU A 112 21.02 -20.71 -2.76
CA GLU A 112 21.27 -19.40 -2.18
C GLU A 112 20.39 -18.33 -2.81
N ILE A 113 20.07 -17.26 -2.04
CA ILE A 113 19.51 -16.01 -2.53
C ILE A 113 20.54 -14.90 -2.26
N ILE A 114 21.08 -14.32 -3.32
CA ILE A 114 22.07 -13.24 -3.24
C ILE A 114 21.32 -11.90 -3.40
N TRP A 115 21.44 -11.05 -2.37
CA TRP A 115 20.89 -9.70 -2.36
C TRP A 115 21.98 -8.69 -2.71
N THR A 116 21.83 -8.01 -3.86
CA THR A 116 22.73 -6.93 -4.27
C THR A 116 22.04 -5.60 -4.05
N GLU A 117 22.50 -4.83 -3.06
CA GLU A 117 21.90 -3.55 -2.70
C GLU A 117 22.43 -2.39 -3.54
N GLN A 118 21.52 -1.53 -4.02
CA GLN A 118 21.86 -0.28 -4.70
C GLN A 118 20.97 0.88 -4.20
N VAL A 119 21.55 2.09 -4.20
CA VAL A 119 20.79 3.29 -3.80
C VAL A 119 19.74 3.61 -4.85
N ALA A 120 18.46 3.58 -4.47
CA ALA A 120 17.32 3.84 -5.35
C ALA A 120 16.24 4.73 -4.70
N THR A 121 16.57 5.44 -3.62
CA THR A 121 15.65 6.35 -2.93
C THR A 121 15.31 7.58 -3.78
N ALA A 122 14.32 8.36 -3.34
CA ALA A 122 13.92 9.60 -4.00
C ALA A 122 15.12 10.52 -4.33
N GLY A 123 15.24 10.93 -5.58
CA GLY A 123 16.37 11.70 -6.12
C GLY A 123 17.57 10.85 -6.56
N ASN A 124 17.54 9.53 -6.41
CA ASN A 124 18.59 8.61 -6.86
C ASN A 124 18.09 7.61 -7.93
N GLU A 125 16.87 7.74 -8.39
CA GLU A 125 16.22 6.82 -9.34
C GLU A 125 17.05 6.63 -10.62
N THR A 126 17.59 7.71 -11.15
CA THR A 126 18.48 7.69 -12.33
C THR A 126 19.81 6.98 -12.07
N LYS A 127 20.32 7.03 -10.83
CA LYS A 127 21.56 6.30 -10.48
C LYS A 127 21.31 4.80 -10.46
N PHE A 128 20.16 4.37 -9.92
CA PHE A 128 19.77 2.98 -9.94
C PHE A 128 19.62 2.45 -11.37
N LEU A 129 18.87 3.19 -12.21
CA LEU A 129 18.73 2.83 -13.62
C LEU A 129 20.10 2.73 -14.32
N LYS A 130 21.00 3.70 -14.10
CA LYS A 130 22.33 3.66 -14.69
C LYS A 130 23.17 2.45 -14.25
N TYR A 131 23.00 1.99 -13.01
CA TYR A 131 23.60 0.76 -12.56
C TYR A 131 23.08 -0.44 -13.35
N VAL A 132 21.75 -0.57 -13.49
CA VAL A 132 21.11 -1.63 -14.29
C VAL A 132 21.61 -1.60 -15.74
N GLU A 133 21.66 -0.41 -16.39
CA GLU A 133 22.19 -0.23 -17.74
C GLU A 133 23.66 -0.70 -17.86
N THR A 134 24.46 -0.41 -16.85
CA THR A 134 25.88 -0.79 -16.84
C THR A 134 26.04 -2.31 -16.70
N VAL A 135 25.28 -2.93 -15.82
CA VAL A 135 25.29 -4.40 -15.66
C VAL A 135 24.80 -5.08 -16.93
N ALA A 136 23.72 -4.58 -17.55
CA ALA A 136 23.21 -5.10 -18.81
C ALA A 136 24.23 -5.04 -19.96
N GLN A 137 25.08 -4.00 -19.98
CA GLN A 137 26.13 -3.86 -20.99
C GLN A 137 27.34 -4.76 -20.75
N ASN A 138 27.72 -4.94 -19.47
CA ASN A 138 28.95 -5.65 -19.11
C ASN A 138 28.73 -7.17 -18.94
N GLY A 139 27.53 -7.57 -18.44
CA GLY A 139 27.21 -8.96 -18.13
C GLY A 139 28.03 -9.56 -16.97
N ASP A 140 28.58 -8.71 -16.10
CA ASP A 140 29.52 -9.11 -15.04
C ASP A 140 28.84 -9.36 -13.68
N VAL A 141 27.60 -8.93 -13.51
CA VAL A 141 26.80 -9.12 -12.29
C VAL A 141 25.49 -9.81 -12.67
N PRO A 142 25.20 -11.00 -12.14
CA PRO A 142 23.93 -11.67 -12.42
C PRO A 142 22.78 -10.92 -11.72
N ILE A 143 21.67 -10.77 -12.42
CA ILE A 143 20.40 -10.24 -11.92
C ILE A 143 19.29 -11.13 -12.45
N ASP A 144 18.42 -11.63 -11.59
CA ASP A 144 17.22 -12.39 -11.97
C ASP A 144 15.95 -11.59 -11.65
N VAL A 145 15.94 -10.93 -10.49
CA VAL A 145 14.82 -10.11 -10.00
C VAL A 145 15.31 -8.70 -9.69
N ILE A 146 14.52 -7.69 -10.08
CA ILE A 146 14.69 -6.32 -9.60
C ILE A 146 13.60 -6.04 -8.56
N ALA A 147 14.02 -5.71 -7.33
CA ALA A 147 13.17 -5.33 -6.20
C ALA A 147 13.56 -3.92 -5.78
N SER A 148 12.90 -2.89 -6.30
CA SER A 148 13.36 -1.52 -6.09
C SER A 148 12.28 -0.53 -5.69
N TYR A 149 12.72 0.63 -5.20
CA TYR A 149 11.87 1.80 -4.98
C TYR A 149 10.93 2.02 -6.16
N ALA A 150 9.64 2.25 -5.91
CA ALA A 150 8.60 2.27 -6.93
C ALA A 150 8.97 3.12 -8.18
N ARG A 151 9.49 4.33 -7.97
CA ARG A 151 9.91 5.20 -9.08
C ARG A 151 11.11 4.67 -9.87
N SER A 152 12.01 3.92 -9.22
CA SER A 152 13.17 3.30 -9.89
C SER A 152 12.74 2.09 -10.72
N ALA A 153 11.82 1.27 -10.21
CA ALA A 153 11.21 0.18 -10.96
C ALA A 153 10.47 0.70 -12.20
N ALA A 154 9.73 1.81 -12.06
CA ALA A 154 9.06 2.49 -13.17
C ALA A 154 10.04 2.92 -14.29
N LEU A 155 11.21 3.48 -13.92
CA LEU A 155 12.25 3.80 -14.91
C LEU A 155 12.81 2.55 -15.58
N CYS A 156 13.08 1.49 -14.82
CA CYS A 156 13.58 0.23 -15.36
C CYS A 156 12.58 -0.40 -16.34
N SER A 157 11.28 -0.39 -16.00
CA SER A 157 10.24 -0.93 -16.89
C SER A 157 10.14 -0.13 -18.19
N GLN A 158 10.13 1.21 -18.14
CA GLN A 158 10.11 2.06 -19.33
C GLN A 158 11.30 1.80 -20.27
N LYS A 159 12.45 1.39 -19.71
CA LYS A 159 13.66 1.07 -20.48
C LYS A 159 13.73 -0.38 -20.94
N GLY A 160 12.71 -1.18 -20.64
CA GLY A 160 12.63 -2.56 -21.07
C GLY A 160 13.52 -3.52 -20.26
N PHE A 161 13.95 -3.15 -19.05
CA PHE A 161 14.72 -4.02 -18.17
C PHE A 161 13.84 -4.95 -17.30
N LEU A 162 12.51 -4.84 -17.42
CA LEU A 162 11.57 -5.75 -16.76
C LEU A 162 10.72 -6.45 -17.79
N ALA A 163 10.67 -7.77 -17.70
CA ALA A 163 9.83 -8.60 -18.54
C ALA A 163 8.37 -8.52 -18.05
N PRO A 164 7.37 -8.62 -18.95
CA PRO A 164 5.97 -8.70 -18.54
C PRO A 164 5.70 -9.96 -17.73
N LEU A 165 5.26 -9.81 -16.48
CA LEU A 165 4.97 -10.91 -15.56
C LEU A 165 3.85 -11.83 -16.09
N ASN A 166 2.88 -11.26 -16.79
CA ASN A 166 1.80 -12.03 -17.43
C ASN A 166 2.26 -12.94 -18.57
N PHE A 167 3.54 -12.90 -18.97
CA PHE A 167 4.11 -13.91 -19.86
C PHE A 167 4.41 -15.23 -19.14
N TYR A 168 4.61 -15.18 -17.83
CA TYR A 168 4.96 -16.34 -17.00
C TYR A 168 3.76 -16.89 -16.22
N ASP A 169 2.58 -16.92 -16.84
CA ASP A 169 1.31 -17.36 -16.24
C ASP A 169 1.29 -18.81 -15.72
N LYS A 170 2.30 -19.59 -16.11
CA LYS A 170 2.55 -20.94 -15.56
C LYS A 170 3.16 -20.91 -14.16
N HIS A 171 3.85 -19.83 -13.80
CA HIS A 171 4.68 -19.69 -12.62
C HIS A 171 4.18 -18.60 -11.66
N ILE A 172 3.41 -17.64 -12.15
CA ILE A 172 2.81 -16.55 -11.38
C ILE A 172 1.34 -16.38 -11.75
N ASP A 173 0.47 -16.28 -10.74
CA ASP A 173 -0.95 -16.01 -10.93
C ASP A 173 -1.31 -14.65 -10.33
N LEU A 174 -1.48 -13.66 -11.20
CA LEU A 174 -1.78 -12.28 -10.79
C LEU A 174 -3.17 -12.10 -10.16
N THR A 175 -4.00 -13.14 -10.12
CA THR A 175 -5.32 -13.11 -9.48
C THR A 175 -5.30 -13.48 -8.00
N HIS A 176 -4.15 -13.93 -7.49
CA HIS A 176 -4.01 -14.27 -6.08
C HIS A 176 -4.19 -13.06 -5.16
N THR A 177 -4.76 -13.30 -3.99
CA THR A 177 -5.15 -12.25 -3.01
C THR A 177 -3.98 -11.51 -2.38
N TRP A 178 -2.78 -12.06 -2.42
CA TRP A 178 -1.56 -11.36 -1.97
C TRP A 178 -1.07 -10.27 -2.93
N TYR A 179 -1.70 -10.12 -4.09
CA TYR A 179 -1.49 -9.01 -5.02
C TYR A 179 -2.69 -8.06 -5.01
N PRO A 180 -2.55 -6.80 -4.54
CA PRO A 180 -3.65 -5.84 -4.57
C PRO A 180 -4.14 -5.59 -6.00
N GLN A 181 -5.39 -5.94 -6.28
CA GLN A 181 -5.98 -5.71 -7.61
C GLN A 181 -6.01 -4.20 -7.93
N SER A 182 -6.18 -3.35 -6.93
CA SER A 182 -6.08 -1.89 -7.07
C SER A 182 -4.73 -1.42 -7.60
N LEU A 183 -3.64 -2.14 -7.32
CA LEU A 183 -2.34 -1.86 -7.91
C LEU A 183 -2.27 -2.39 -9.35
N LEU A 184 -2.68 -3.63 -9.59
CA LEU A 184 -2.63 -4.24 -10.92
C LEU A 184 -3.44 -3.46 -11.94
N ASP A 185 -4.62 -2.95 -11.55
CA ASP A 185 -5.44 -2.07 -12.38
C ASP A 185 -4.69 -0.79 -12.80
N GLU A 186 -3.90 -0.21 -11.88
CA GLU A 186 -3.14 1.02 -12.14
C GLU A 186 -1.87 0.79 -12.97
N ILE A 187 -1.22 -0.38 -12.86
CA ILE A 187 0.09 -0.63 -13.46
C ILE A 187 0.06 -1.54 -14.71
N THR A 188 -1.11 -2.00 -15.12
CA THR A 188 -1.26 -2.73 -16.38
C THR A 188 -1.15 -1.77 -17.55
N ILE A 189 -0.06 -1.84 -18.30
CA ILE A 189 0.28 -0.89 -19.37
C ILE A 189 0.29 -1.61 -20.72
N GLY A 190 -0.68 -1.28 -21.58
CA GLY A 190 -0.82 -1.92 -22.90
C GLY A 190 -1.12 -3.42 -22.81
N GLY A 191 -1.72 -3.86 -21.69
CA GLY A 191 -2.02 -5.27 -21.39
C GLY A 191 -0.88 -6.02 -20.72
N ASN A 192 0.24 -5.38 -20.41
CA ASN A 192 1.40 -5.97 -19.74
C ASN A 192 1.56 -5.47 -18.31
N VAL A 193 1.93 -6.35 -17.39
CA VAL A 193 2.30 -6.06 -16.00
C VAL A 193 3.80 -6.27 -15.86
N TYR A 194 4.60 -5.20 -15.77
CA TYR A 194 6.07 -5.28 -15.74
C TYR A 194 6.64 -5.46 -14.34
N PHE A 195 5.87 -5.15 -13.32
CA PHE A 195 6.25 -5.26 -11.92
C PHE A 195 4.99 -5.36 -11.07
N LEU A 196 5.14 -5.77 -9.82
CA LEU A 196 4.05 -5.84 -8.85
C LEU A 196 4.55 -5.53 -7.44
N SER A 197 3.61 -5.42 -6.51
CA SER A 197 3.81 -5.36 -5.07
C SER A 197 2.65 -6.11 -4.40
N GLY A 198 2.58 -6.07 -3.09
CA GLY A 198 1.55 -6.74 -2.30
C GLY A 198 2.16 -7.31 -1.04
N ASP A 199 1.70 -8.46 -0.60
CA ASP A 199 2.22 -9.11 0.61
C ASP A 199 3.68 -9.59 0.46
N ILE A 200 4.20 -9.63 -0.77
CA ILE A 200 5.64 -9.76 -1.02
C ILE A 200 6.45 -8.58 -0.44
N SER A 201 5.85 -7.39 -0.38
CA SER A 201 6.53 -6.15 0.02
C SER A 201 6.20 -5.80 1.47
N THR A 202 7.11 -6.09 2.38
CA THR A 202 6.97 -5.81 3.81
C THR A 202 6.66 -4.33 4.08
N ASN A 203 7.28 -3.43 3.32
CA ASN A 203 7.14 -1.99 3.55
C ASN A 203 5.84 -1.36 3.03
N LEU A 204 5.06 -2.05 2.20
CA LEU A 204 3.84 -1.48 1.63
C LEU A 204 2.82 -1.06 2.71
N LEU A 205 2.60 -1.92 3.70
CA LEU A 205 1.68 -1.62 4.81
C LEU A 205 2.15 -0.43 5.65
N PHE A 206 3.46 -0.32 5.89
CA PHE A 206 4.05 0.76 6.68
C PHE A 206 3.91 2.14 6.04
N VAL A 207 3.88 2.21 4.70
CA VAL A 207 3.88 3.49 3.99
C VAL A 207 2.50 3.94 3.50
N THR A 208 1.45 3.18 3.78
CA THR A 208 0.07 3.61 3.52
C THR A 208 -0.30 4.77 4.45
N TYR A 209 -1.02 5.76 3.92
CA TYR A 209 -1.45 6.93 4.67
C TYR A 209 -2.74 6.71 5.44
N GLY A 210 -2.81 7.35 6.62
CA GLY A 210 -4.02 7.46 7.44
C GLY A 210 -4.01 8.76 8.24
N CYS A 211 -5.01 8.92 9.08
CA CYS A 211 -5.11 9.98 10.07
C CYS A 211 -4.84 9.40 11.45
N ILE A 212 -4.00 10.08 12.23
CA ILE A 212 -3.74 9.76 13.63
C ILE A 212 -4.29 10.94 14.43
N PHE A 213 -5.13 10.72 15.43
CA PHE A 213 -5.74 11.81 16.21
C PHE A 213 -5.47 11.64 17.69
N ASN A 214 -5.47 12.75 18.41
CA ASN A 214 -5.21 12.82 19.85
C ASN A 214 -6.54 12.79 20.61
N LYS A 215 -6.81 11.68 21.32
CA LYS A 215 -8.02 11.47 22.13
C LYS A 215 -8.06 12.37 23.36
N ASP A 216 -6.89 12.66 23.96
CA ASP A 216 -6.80 13.53 25.13
C ASP A 216 -7.30 14.94 24.81
N ILE A 217 -6.81 15.54 23.70
CA ILE A 217 -7.26 16.87 23.28
C ILE A 217 -8.75 16.88 22.98
N LEU A 218 -9.26 15.87 22.27
CA LEU A 218 -10.70 15.81 21.94
C LEU A 218 -11.55 15.75 23.22
N THR A 219 -11.14 14.96 24.20
CA THR A 219 -11.78 14.85 25.51
C THR A 219 -11.74 16.19 26.25
N ASP A 220 -10.60 16.86 26.26
CA ASP A 220 -10.41 18.16 26.93
C ASP A 220 -11.29 19.27 26.34
N ILE A 221 -11.51 19.25 25.02
CA ILE A 221 -12.42 20.22 24.36
C ILE A 221 -13.88 19.75 24.34
N GLY A 222 -14.19 18.62 24.98
CA GLY A 222 -15.56 18.10 25.14
C GLY A 222 -16.13 17.40 23.90
N VAL A 223 -15.27 16.91 23.00
CA VAL A 223 -15.66 16.10 21.83
C VAL A 223 -15.55 14.62 22.21
N ASP A 224 -16.63 13.88 22.03
CA ASP A 224 -16.61 12.42 22.14
C ASP A 224 -15.90 11.84 20.91
N TYR A 225 -14.69 11.34 21.08
CA TYR A 225 -13.89 10.79 19.98
C TYR A 225 -14.50 9.54 19.36
N ASN A 226 -15.37 8.80 20.06
CA ASN A 226 -16.09 7.63 19.49
C ASN A 226 -16.95 8.04 18.29
N TYR A 227 -17.43 9.28 18.26
CA TYR A 227 -18.12 9.82 17.10
C TYR A 227 -17.34 9.70 15.80
N LEU A 228 -16.01 9.78 15.83
CA LEU A 228 -15.16 9.67 14.64
C LEU A 228 -15.20 8.25 14.05
N TYR A 229 -15.15 7.24 14.90
CA TYR A 229 -15.29 5.85 14.47
C TYR A 229 -16.68 5.57 13.91
N GLU A 230 -17.73 6.11 14.55
CA GLU A 230 -19.07 6.03 13.98
C GLU A 230 -19.21 6.68 12.60
N LEU A 231 -18.51 7.80 12.36
CA LEU A 231 -18.48 8.41 11.02
C LEU A 231 -17.80 7.49 10.01
N VAL A 232 -16.71 6.82 10.40
CA VAL A 232 -16.01 5.86 9.53
C VAL A 232 -16.91 4.69 9.18
N ASP A 233 -17.55 4.06 10.15
CA ASP A 233 -18.43 2.91 9.95
C ASP A 233 -19.64 3.23 9.05
N LYS A 234 -20.17 4.45 9.19
CA LYS A 234 -21.30 4.96 8.37
C LYS A 234 -20.87 5.49 7.01
N GLY A 235 -19.58 5.44 6.68
CA GLY A 235 -19.03 6.02 5.45
C GLY A 235 -19.16 7.54 5.35
N LYS A 236 -19.22 8.24 6.49
CA LYS A 236 -19.43 9.69 6.60
C LYS A 236 -18.19 10.45 7.05
N TRP A 237 -17.07 9.78 7.31
CA TRP A 237 -15.80 10.44 7.57
C TRP A 237 -15.30 11.11 6.29
N THR A 238 -15.48 12.44 6.20
CA THR A 238 -15.21 13.26 5.02
C THR A 238 -14.26 14.40 5.32
N LEU A 239 -13.78 15.08 4.28
CA LEU A 239 -12.96 16.29 4.42
C LEU A 239 -13.69 17.40 5.18
N ASP A 240 -15.02 17.52 5.02
CA ASP A 240 -15.79 18.51 5.75
C ASP A 240 -15.80 18.23 7.25
N GLU A 241 -15.95 16.96 7.64
CA GLU A 241 -15.86 16.55 9.05
C GLU A 241 -14.45 16.78 9.61
N MET A 242 -13.40 16.41 8.86
CA MET A 242 -12.02 16.65 9.27
C MET A 242 -11.73 18.13 9.46
N PHE A 243 -12.15 18.99 8.53
CA PHE A 243 -11.91 20.42 8.62
C PHE A 243 -12.74 21.09 9.72
N THR A 244 -13.96 20.59 9.98
CA THR A 244 -14.78 21.04 11.10
C THR A 244 -14.13 20.70 12.43
N LEU A 245 -13.63 19.47 12.57
CA LEU A 245 -12.96 19.01 13.80
C LEU A 245 -11.67 19.77 14.09
N THR A 246 -10.86 19.99 13.05
CA THR A 246 -9.54 20.62 13.19
C THR A 246 -9.56 22.14 13.07
N GLY A 247 -10.65 22.70 12.54
CA GLY A 247 -10.85 24.15 12.42
C GLY A 247 -11.00 24.83 13.78
N GLU A 248 -10.58 26.09 13.84
CA GLU A 248 -10.68 26.94 15.04
C GLU A 248 -9.88 26.45 16.27
N TYR A 249 -9.14 25.34 16.21
CA TYR A 249 -8.27 24.89 17.29
C TYR A 249 -6.86 25.46 17.12
N TYR A 250 -6.59 26.52 17.89
CA TYR A 250 -5.27 27.14 17.98
C TYR A 250 -5.06 27.76 19.36
N HIS A 251 -3.90 27.49 19.97
CA HIS A 251 -3.43 28.17 21.16
C HIS A 251 -1.94 28.46 21.01
N ASP A 252 -1.57 29.74 21.17
CA ASP A 252 -0.19 30.20 21.25
C ASP A 252 0.39 29.76 22.61
N VAL A 253 1.13 28.64 22.60
CA VAL A 253 1.62 28.00 23.83
C VAL A 253 2.83 28.73 24.41
N ASP A 254 3.70 29.28 23.55
CA ASP A 254 4.91 30.01 24.02
C ASP A 254 4.72 31.53 24.13
N GLY A 255 3.54 32.06 23.75
CA GLY A 255 3.13 33.44 23.96
C GLY A 255 3.86 34.46 23.06
N ASP A 256 4.45 34.00 21.96
CA ASP A 256 5.26 34.85 21.07
C ASP A 256 4.43 35.56 19.99
N GLY A 257 3.14 35.20 19.85
CA GLY A 257 2.19 35.75 18.88
C GLY A 257 2.42 35.29 17.46
N LYS A 258 3.16 34.20 17.24
CA LYS A 258 3.47 33.64 15.92
C LYS A 258 3.20 32.15 15.88
N LYS A 259 2.50 31.70 14.85
CA LYS A 259 2.28 30.27 14.61
C LYS A 259 3.60 29.50 14.47
N SER A 260 3.79 28.49 15.28
CA SER A 260 4.97 27.63 15.31
C SER A 260 4.62 26.16 15.54
N VAL A 261 5.60 25.28 15.41
CA VAL A 261 5.42 23.82 15.69
C VAL A 261 5.19 23.52 17.18
N LYS A 262 5.42 24.51 18.08
CA LYS A 262 5.21 24.36 19.52
C LYS A 262 3.78 24.67 19.94
N ASP A 263 3.01 25.35 19.09
CA ASP A 263 1.65 25.76 19.39
C ASP A 263 0.67 24.61 19.23
N ALA A 264 -0.45 24.74 19.95
CA ALA A 264 -1.57 23.83 19.79
C ALA A 264 -2.29 24.13 18.47
N ILE A 265 -2.42 23.13 17.61
CA ILE A 265 -2.86 23.28 16.21
C ILE A 265 -3.81 22.13 15.83
N GLY A 266 -4.90 22.45 15.14
CA GLY A 266 -5.88 21.46 14.73
C GLY A 266 -5.31 20.39 13.78
N LEU A 267 -4.73 20.81 12.64
CA LEU A 267 -4.20 19.88 11.64
C LEU A 267 -2.68 20.03 11.46
N ARG A 268 -1.96 18.95 11.69
CA ARG A 268 -0.52 18.84 11.45
C ARG A 268 -0.22 17.86 10.34
N THR A 269 0.61 18.24 9.40
CA THR A 269 1.13 17.34 8.35
C THR A 269 2.37 17.97 7.72
N GLN A 270 2.98 17.32 6.75
CA GLN A 270 4.04 17.90 5.93
C GLN A 270 3.69 17.93 4.44
N SER A 271 4.31 18.83 3.69
CA SER A 271 4.03 19.03 2.26
C SER A 271 4.07 17.72 1.45
N LEU A 272 4.99 16.80 1.79
CA LEU A 272 5.08 15.49 1.12
C LEU A 272 3.90 14.54 1.42
N HIS A 273 3.11 14.83 2.45
CA HIS A 273 1.95 14.03 2.83
C HIS A 273 0.63 14.63 2.35
N VAL A 274 0.61 15.92 1.99
CA VAL A 274 -0.61 16.62 1.55
C VAL A 274 -1.20 16.01 0.28
N ASP A 275 -0.36 15.42 -0.59
CA ASP A 275 -0.82 14.73 -1.80
C ASP A 275 -1.65 13.47 -1.50
N SER A 276 -1.54 12.91 -0.30
CA SER A 276 -2.40 11.80 0.11
C SER A 276 -3.87 12.20 0.20
N ILE A 277 -4.14 13.46 0.55
CA ILE A 277 -5.50 14.01 0.57
C ILE A 277 -6.06 14.12 -0.85
N TYR A 278 -5.23 14.44 -1.85
CA TYR A 278 -5.62 14.49 -3.25
C TYR A 278 -6.10 13.12 -3.73
N THR A 279 -5.30 12.08 -3.53
CA THR A 279 -5.66 10.72 -3.92
C THR A 279 -6.74 10.13 -3.02
N GLY A 280 -6.74 10.46 -1.72
CA GLY A 280 -7.83 10.12 -0.78
C GLY A 280 -9.18 10.66 -1.21
N ALA A 281 -9.20 11.85 -1.82
CA ALA A 281 -10.39 12.44 -2.45
C ALA A 281 -10.80 11.76 -3.77
N GLY A 282 -10.16 10.67 -4.18
CA GLY A 282 -10.47 9.94 -5.41
C GLY A 282 -9.96 10.60 -6.69
N LEU A 283 -9.01 11.54 -6.59
CA LEU A 283 -8.40 12.22 -7.72
C LEU A 283 -7.12 11.49 -8.17
N LYS A 284 -6.84 11.50 -9.48
CA LYS A 284 -5.66 10.88 -10.10
C LYS A 284 -4.75 11.90 -10.76
N TYR A 285 -3.44 11.66 -10.72
CA TYR A 285 -2.44 12.47 -11.44
C TYR A 285 -2.31 12.03 -12.91
N ALA A 286 -2.29 10.73 -13.15
CA ALA A 286 -2.21 10.16 -14.48
C ALA A 286 -3.06 8.87 -14.58
N GLU A 287 -3.29 8.41 -15.80
CA GLU A 287 -4.09 7.24 -16.11
C GLU A 287 -3.46 6.44 -17.25
N ILE A 288 -3.76 5.13 -17.30
CA ILE A 288 -3.44 4.26 -18.43
C ILE A 288 -4.71 4.01 -19.24
N ASP A 289 -4.69 4.34 -20.52
CA ASP A 289 -5.74 3.99 -21.47
C ASP A 289 -5.35 2.71 -22.24
N ASN A 290 -5.67 1.56 -21.66
CA ASN A 290 -5.39 0.26 -22.30
C ASN A 290 -6.17 0.03 -23.60
N ASN A 291 -7.18 0.86 -23.90
CA ASN A 291 -7.94 0.84 -25.16
C ASN A 291 -7.37 1.81 -26.21
N ALA A 292 -6.28 2.52 -25.89
CA ALA A 292 -5.66 3.44 -26.82
C ALA A 292 -5.30 2.73 -28.14
N THR A 293 -5.68 3.36 -29.25
CA THR A 293 -5.29 2.97 -30.63
C THR A 293 -4.17 3.85 -31.16
N ASP A 294 -3.73 4.84 -30.40
CA ASP A 294 -2.73 5.82 -30.72
C ASP A 294 -1.57 5.69 -29.73
N SER A 295 -0.38 5.41 -30.26
CA SER A 295 0.85 5.21 -29.45
C SER A 295 1.24 6.40 -28.57
N GLU A 296 0.62 7.59 -28.76
CA GLU A 296 0.83 8.75 -27.89
C GLU A 296 -0.17 8.87 -26.74
N LYS A 297 -1.13 7.95 -26.62
CA LYS A 297 -2.27 8.05 -25.68
C LYS A 297 -2.37 6.91 -24.67
N LEU A 298 -1.41 6.02 -24.62
CA LEU A 298 -1.42 4.90 -23.65
C LEU A 298 -1.28 5.40 -22.21
N VAL A 299 -0.40 6.38 -21.98
CA VAL A 299 -0.23 7.06 -20.69
C VAL A 299 -0.70 8.51 -20.85
N ILE A 300 -1.65 8.95 -20.05
CA ILE A 300 -2.24 10.29 -20.14
C ILE A 300 -2.20 10.99 -18.77
N ILE A 301 -2.13 12.32 -18.80
CA ILE A 301 -2.38 13.11 -17.58
C ILE A 301 -3.87 13.05 -17.29
N SER A 302 -4.23 12.67 -16.07
CA SER A 302 -5.64 12.56 -15.70
C SER A 302 -6.37 13.90 -15.84
N PRO A 303 -7.60 13.92 -16.37
CA PRO A 303 -8.45 15.10 -16.34
C PRO A 303 -8.68 15.65 -14.91
N ASP A 304 -8.60 14.78 -13.90
CA ASP A 304 -8.73 15.16 -12.50
C ASP A 304 -7.73 16.23 -12.08
N PHE A 305 -6.52 16.19 -12.66
CA PHE A 305 -5.44 17.07 -12.26
C PHE A 305 -5.74 18.58 -12.49
N SER A 306 -6.63 18.89 -13.44
CA SER A 306 -7.14 20.24 -13.68
C SER A 306 -8.61 20.44 -13.33
N SER A 307 -9.26 19.43 -12.78
CA SER A 307 -10.67 19.46 -12.47
C SER A 307 -11.04 20.55 -11.46
N LYS A 308 -12.32 20.96 -11.47
CA LYS A 308 -12.82 21.87 -10.44
C LYS A 308 -12.62 21.29 -9.04
N LYS A 309 -12.80 19.99 -8.87
CA LYS A 309 -12.58 19.27 -7.60
C LYS A 309 -11.15 19.42 -7.10
N SER A 310 -10.15 19.26 -7.99
CA SER A 310 -8.74 19.45 -7.67
C SER A 310 -8.42 20.88 -7.26
N ILE A 311 -8.99 21.88 -7.98
CA ILE A 311 -8.79 23.31 -7.69
C ILE A 311 -9.42 23.67 -6.35
N ASP A 312 -10.69 23.30 -6.13
CA ASP A 312 -11.42 23.60 -4.90
C ASP A 312 -10.74 22.96 -3.68
N LEU A 313 -10.27 21.71 -3.82
CA LEU A 313 -9.54 21.03 -2.75
C LEU A 313 -8.23 21.74 -2.42
N ASN A 314 -7.46 22.14 -3.44
CA ASN A 314 -6.20 22.87 -3.23
C ASN A 314 -6.43 24.23 -2.57
N ASP A 315 -7.47 24.96 -2.97
CA ASP A 315 -7.84 26.25 -2.38
C ASP A 315 -8.27 26.07 -0.89
N ARG A 316 -9.09 25.06 -0.57
CA ARG A 316 -9.51 24.77 0.82
C ARG A 316 -8.33 24.43 1.71
N LEU A 317 -7.42 23.57 1.25
CA LEU A 317 -6.18 23.25 1.97
C LEU A 317 -5.30 24.50 2.12
N GLY A 318 -5.24 25.35 1.10
CA GLY A 318 -4.54 26.64 1.15
C GLY A 318 -5.06 27.55 2.25
N GLU A 319 -6.37 27.59 2.45
CA GLU A 319 -7.02 28.35 3.55
C GLU A 319 -6.63 27.77 4.91
N ILE A 320 -6.63 26.46 5.10
CA ILE A 320 -6.21 25.79 6.33
C ILE A 320 -4.74 26.11 6.68
N PHE A 321 -3.83 25.98 5.71
CA PHE A 321 -2.40 26.25 5.97
C PHE A 321 -2.08 27.73 6.12
N ALA A 322 -2.90 28.62 5.57
CA ALA A 322 -2.78 30.08 5.77
C ALA A 322 -3.35 30.53 7.12
N SER A 323 -4.33 29.79 7.68
CA SER A 323 -4.89 30.04 9.02
C SER A 323 -3.92 29.60 10.13
N ASP A 324 -4.31 29.85 11.38
CA ASP A 324 -3.56 29.35 12.54
C ASP A 324 -3.83 27.85 12.84
N TYR A 325 -4.88 27.27 12.24
CA TYR A 325 -5.36 25.90 12.53
C TYR A 325 -4.59 24.79 11.84
N GLY A 326 -3.84 25.07 10.79
CA GLY A 326 -3.08 24.07 10.03
C GLY A 326 -1.60 24.40 9.92
N ILE A 327 -0.73 23.39 10.04
CA ILE A 327 0.71 23.58 9.90
C ILE A 327 1.36 22.58 8.96
N ASN A 328 2.21 23.11 8.05
CA ASN A 328 3.14 22.32 7.26
C ASN A 328 4.45 22.19 8.04
N ASP A 329 4.66 21.02 8.63
CA ASP A 329 5.77 20.72 9.53
C ASP A 329 6.61 19.56 8.99
N GLY A 330 7.86 19.84 8.60
CA GLY A 330 8.78 18.83 8.04
C GLY A 330 9.14 17.69 9.01
N SER A 331 8.83 17.82 10.28
CA SER A 331 8.99 16.80 11.33
C SER A 331 7.64 16.43 11.97
N CYS A 332 6.57 16.46 11.19
CA CYS A 332 5.18 16.39 11.68
C CYS A 332 4.91 15.24 12.66
N ALA A 333 5.34 14.02 12.34
CA ALA A 333 5.14 12.84 13.18
C ALA A 333 5.88 12.96 14.52
N LYS A 334 7.16 13.35 14.47
CA LYS A 334 7.96 13.57 15.69
C LYS A 334 7.35 14.68 16.56
N ASN A 335 6.97 15.80 15.96
CA ASN A 335 6.43 16.91 16.72
C ASN A 335 5.01 16.62 17.23
N PHE A 336 4.21 15.83 16.50
CA PHE A 336 2.93 15.32 16.99
C PHE A 336 3.11 14.50 18.27
N ALA A 337 4.05 13.56 18.25
CA ALA A 337 4.35 12.70 19.39
C ALA A 337 4.94 13.48 20.59
N VAL A 338 5.95 14.31 20.35
CA VAL A 338 6.70 14.98 21.43
C VAL A 338 5.93 16.15 22.04
N GLN A 339 5.18 16.91 21.23
CA GLN A 339 4.43 18.09 21.72
C GLN A 339 3.03 17.73 22.21
N ALA A 340 2.45 16.63 21.72
CA ALA A 340 1.09 16.16 22.02
C ALA A 340 0.02 17.29 21.94
N ASN A 341 0.22 18.27 21.06
CA ASN A 341 -0.52 19.53 21.02
C ASN A 341 -1.32 19.73 19.71
N SER A 342 -1.57 18.67 18.95
CA SER A 342 -2.36 18.76 17.72
C SER A 342 -3.50 17.76 17.75
N ILE A 343 -4.68 18.17 17.25
CA ILE A 343 -5.85 17.28 17.17
C ILE A 343 -5.56 16.13 16.21
N MET A 344 -5.02 16.43 15.01
CA MET A 344 -4.87 15.43 13.96
C MET A 344 -3.55 15.56 13.22
N LEU A 345 -2.96 14.40 12.94
CA LEU A 345 -1.80 14.20 12.08
C LEU A 345 -2.22 13.38 10.85
N ILE A 346 -1.97 13.90 9.64
CA ILE A 346 -2.00 13.08 8.42
C ILE A 346 -0.59 12.62 8.13
N SER A 347 -0.36 11.29 8.19
CA SER A 347 0.95 10.69 7.99
C SER A 347 0.84 9.22 7.57
N ARG A 348 1.97 8.58 7.37
CA ARG A 348 2.04 7.14 7.09
C ARG A 348 1.86 6.34 8.37
N ILE A 349 1.30 5.15 8.27
CA ILE A 349 1.06 4.29 9.44
C ILE A 349 2.34 4.01 10.23
N ARG A 350 3.48 3.83 9.55
CA ARG A 350 4.78 3.64 10.23
C ARG A 350 5.15 4.77 11.20
N ASP A 351 4.62 5.96 10.99
CA ASP A 351 4.96 7.14 11.79
C ASP A 351 4.32 7.11 13.19
N ILE A 352 3.38 6.19 13.43
CA ILE A 352 2.84 5.85 14.78
C ILE A 352 3.98 5.44 15.72
N ARG A 353 5.04 4.82 15.22
CA ARG A 353 6.22 4.45 16.03
C ARG A 353 6.88 5.63 16.76
N GLU A 354 6.66 6.87 16.31
CA GLU A 354 7.18 8.05 17.01
C GLU A 354 6.58 8.21 18.42
N LEU A 355 5.34 7.71 18.63
CA LEU A 355 4.66 7.70 19.92
C LEU A 355 5.29 6.73 20.94
N PHE A 356 6.00 5.72 20.45
CA PHE A 356 6.62 4.68 21.28
C PHE A 356 8.12 4.90 21.53
N LYS A 357 8.65 6.05 21.13
CA LYS A 357 10.08 6.36 21.34
C LYS A 357 10.38 6.71 22.79
N GLU A 358 11.56 6.33 23.26
CA GLU A 358 12.06 6.70 24.59
C GLU A 358 12.05 8.23 24.76
N GLY A 359 11.49 8.69 25.89
CA GLY A 359 11.37 10.11 26.23
C GLY A 359 10.19 10.84 25.60
N VAL A 360 9.28 10.12 24.94
CA VAL A 360 7.96 10.62 24.53
C VAL A 360 6.97 10.27 25.65
N ASP A 361 6.21 11.27 26.11
CA ASP A 361 5.17 11.06 27.10
C ASP A 361 4.01 10.24 26.48
N GLU A 362 3.33 9.45 27.28
CA GLU A 362 2.17 8.68 26.86
C GLU A 362 1.03 9.63 26.44
N MET A 363 0.40 9.32 25.31
CA MET A 363 -0.70 10.08 24.73
C MET A 363 -1.74 9.08 24.19
N ASP A 364 -2.98 9.24 24.62
CA ASP A 364 -4.08 8.46 24.06
C ASP A 364 -4.37 8.94 22.63
N TYR A 365 -4.28 8.04 21.69
CA TYR A 365 -4.48 8.35 20.27
C TYR A 365 -5.44 7.36 19.61
N GLY A 366 -5.91 7.71 18.42
CA GLY A 366 -6.69 6.84 17.58
C GLY A 366 -6.26 6.92 16.11
N VAL A 367 -6.71 5.96 15.33
CA VAL A 367 -6.38 5.83 13.91
C VAL A 367 -7.65 5.81 13.06
N LEU A 368 -7.65 6.57 11.97
CA LEU A 368 -8.74 6.61 10.99
C LEU A 368 -8.17 6.46 9.57
N PRO A 369 -8.95 5.94 8.61
CA PRO A 369 -8.59 6.04 7.20
C PRO A 369 -8.49 7.51 6.75
N LEU A 370 -7.89 7.79 5.61
CA LEU A 370 -7.98 9.10 4.97
C LEU A 370 -9.45 9.44 4.70
N PRO A 371 -9.87 10.70 4.90
CA PRO A 371 -11.27 11.08 4.70
C PRO A 371 -11.66 11.02 3.24
N LYS A 372 -12.91 10.70 2.95
CA LYS A 372 -13.52 10.87 1.64
C LYS A 372 -13.63 12.36 1.29
N TYR A 373 -13.70 12.67 -0.01
CA TYR A 373 -13.97 14.05 -0.44
C TYR A 373 -15.30 14.56 0.11
N ASP A 374 -16.35 13.76 -0.07
CA ASP A 374 -17.71 13.96 0.44
C ASP A 374 -18.43 12.60 0.57
N GLU A 375 -19.67 12.61 1.03
CA GLU A 375 -20.48 11.38 1.20
C GLU A 375 -20.79 10.66 -0.13
N SER A 376 -20.68 11.34 -1.28
CA SER A 376 -20.94 10.73 -2.60
C SER A 376 -19.80 9.83 -3.09
N GLN A 377 -18.60 9.95 -2.50
CA GLN A 377 -17.50 9.03 -2.77
C GLN A 377 -17.85 7.66 -2.19
N GLU A 378 -17.79 6.62 -3.01
CA GLU A 378 -18.24 5.27 -2.65
C GLU A 378 -17.47 4.70 -1.47
N ASP A 379 -16.14 4.67 -1.53
CA ASP A 379 -15.27 4.10 -0.47
C ASP A 379 -14.11 5.03 -0.12
N TYR A 380 -13.45 4.75 1.01
CA TYR A 380 -12.20 5.38 1.38
C TYR A 380 -11.10 5.05 0.38
N LYS A 381 -10.06 5.88 0.32
CA LYS A 381 -8.85 5.62 -0.48
C LYS A 381 -7.63 6.01 0.33
N CYS A 382 -6.93 5.03 0.86
CA CYS A 382 -5.71 5.22 1.62
C CYS A 382 -4.51 4.97 0.72
N VAL A 383 -3.95 6.01 0.12
CA VAL A 383 -2.87 5.85 -0.86
C VAL A 383 -1.58 5.38 -0.20
N ALA A 384 -0.87 4.48 -0.89
CA ALA A 384 0.50 4.15 -0.52
C ALA A 384 1.48 5.26 -0.93
N ALA A 385 2.38 5.65 -0.01
CA ALA A 385 3.48 6.55 -0.36
C ALA A 385 4.49 5.83 -1.26
N ASN A 386 5.25 6.58 -2.03
CA ASN A 386 6.16 6.00 -3.02
C ASN A 386 7.31 5.10 -2.49
N PRO A 387 7.80 5.20 -1.24
CA PRO A 387 8.87 4.33 -0.77
C PRO A 387 8.38 2.93 -0.40
N PHE A 388 7.79 2.22 -1.35
CA PHE A 388 7.52 0.79 -1.30
C PHE A 388 8.23 0.07 -2.45
N THR A 389 8.42 -1.23 -2.28
CA THR A 389 9.15 -2.06 -3.24
C THR A 389 8.22 -2.56 -4.33
N LEU A 390 8.64 -2.37 -5.57
CA LEU A 390 8.07 -3.05 -6.74
C LEU A 390 9.05 -4.12 -7.22
N TRP A 391 8.51 -5.30 -7.51
CA TRP A 391 9.22 -6.51 -7.88
C TRP A 391 8.95 -6.87 -9.32
N GLY A 392 9.99 -7.17 -10.09
CA GLY A 392 9.85 -7.59 -11.49
C GLY A 392 10.95 -8.52 -11.92
N VAL A 393 10.66 -9.35 -12.93
CA VAL A 393 11.63 -10.25 -13.56
C VAL A 393 12.57 -9.43 -14.46
N TYR A 394 13.86 -9.58 -14.28
CA TYR A 394 14.85 -8.89 -15.11
C TYR A 394 14.92 -9.53 -16.52
N SER A 395 14.72 -8.72 -17.55
CA SER A 395 14.62 -9.15 -18.95
C SER A 395 15.97 -9.28 -19.68
N GLY A 396 17.08 -8.99 -19.00
CA GLY A 396 18.41 -8.96 -19.65
C GLY A 396 19.16 -10.29 -19.64
N ASN A 397 18.64 -11.33 -18.99
CA ASN A 397 19.31 -12.64 -18.89
C ASN A 397 19.24 -13.47 -20.18
N TYR A 398 18.21 -13.25 -21.00
CA TYR A 398 17.94 -14.04 -22.23
C TYR A 398 17.90 -15.55 -21.99
N ASP A 399 17.57 -16.00 -20.78
CA ASP A 399 17.49 -17.38 -20.34
C ASP A 399 16.11 -17.64 -19.71
N LEU A 400 15.25 -18.31 -20.45
CA LEU A 400 13.88 -18.60 -20.05
C LEU A 400 13.80 -19.33 -18.70
N ASP A 401 14.71 -20.27 -18.45
CA ASP A 401 14.74 -21.05 -17.21
C ASP A 401 15.03 -20.16 -15.97
N SER A 402 15.88 -19.13 -16.10
CA SER A 402 16.12 -18.13 -15.06
C SER A 402 14.92 -17.21 -14.87
N GLU A 403 14.25 -16.78 -15.95
CA GLU A 403 13.06 -15.94 -15.89
C GLU A 403 11.87 -16.69 -15.26
N GLU A 404 11.69 -17.99 -15.57
CA GLU A 404 10.68 -18.85 -14.93
C GLU A 404 10.95 -19.01 -13.43
N CYS A 405 12.20 -19.23 -13.02
CA CYS A 405 12.59 -19.29 -11.61
C CYS A 405 12.36 -17.96 -10.90
N ALA A 406 12.61 -16.83 -11.57
CA ALA A 406 12.38 -15.50 -11.02
C ALA A 406 10.88 -15.21 -10.83
N ALA A 407 10.03 -15.60 -11.79
CA ALA A 407 8.58 -15.49 -11.67
C ALA A 407 8.04 -16.36 -10.52
N ALA A 408 8.47 -17.61 -10.41
CA ALA A 408 8.11 -18.50 -9.31
C ALA A 408 8.62 -17.97 -7.95
N PHE A 409 9.80 -17.34 -7.91
CA PHE A 409 10.31 -16.70 -6.71
C PHE A 409 9.39 -15.55 -6.23
N ILE A 410 8.91 -14.70 -7.14
CA ILE A 410 7.98 -13.61 -6.83
C ILE A 410 6.66 -14.19 -6.30
N GLU A 411 6.13 -15.22 -6.96
CA GLU A 411 4.88 -15.88 -6.55
C GLU A 411 4.95 -16.46 -5.15
N TRP A 412 5.95 -17.29 -4.88
CA TRP A 412 6.12 -17.90 -3.56
C TRP A 412 6.48 -16.90 -2.47
N SER A 413 7.17 -15.80 -2.84
CA SER A 413 7.43 -14.70 -1.91
C SER A 413 6.17 -13.95 -1.54
N GLY A 414 5.22 -13.79 -2.46
CA GLY A 414 3.87 -13.26 -2.17
C GLY A 414 3.09 -14.17 -1.22
N TYR A 415 3.04 -15.46 -1.54
CA TYR A 415 2.38 -16.46 -0.70
C TYR A 415 2.93 -16.47 0.73
N TYR A 416 4.23 -16.69 0.92
CA TYR A 416 4.81 -16.69 2.27
C TYR A 416 4.82 -15.31 2.91
N GLY A 417 4.79 -14.24 2.11
CA GLY A 417 4.60 -12.86 2.59
C GLY A 417 3.25 -12.71 3.29
N MET A 418 2.18 -13.17 2.67
CA MET A 418 0.83 -13.12 3.23
C MET A 418 0.73 -13.85 4.57
N TYR A 419 1.28 -15.06 4.67
CA TYR A 419 1.12 -15.91 5.87
C TYR A 419 2.17 -15.67 6.97
N ASN A 420 3.26 -14.97 6.70
CA ASN A 420 4.32 -14.72 7.67
C ASN A 420 4.50 -13.22 7.95
N THR A 421 5.00 -12.46 6.96
CA THR A 421 5.37 -11.05 7.19
C THR A 421 4.18 -10.15 7.35
N THR A 422 3.13 -10.35 6.56
CA THR A 422 1.89 -9.57 6.68
C THR A 422 1.17 -9.86 7.98
N GLU A 423 1.13 -11.13 8.42
CA GLU A 423 0.57 -11.49 9.72
C GLU A 423 1.36 -10.81 10.86
N ALA A 424 2.69 -10.86 10.82
CA ALA A 424 3.53 -10.25 11.84
C ALA A 424 3.37 -8.72 11.90
N ILE A 425 3.21 -8.05 10.76
CA ILE A 425 3.03 -6.60 10.70
C ILE A 425 1.60 -6.23 11.06
N PHE A 426 0.64 -6.85 10.41
CA PHE A 426 -0.75 -6.40 10.46
C PHE A 426 -1.46 -6.85 11.72
N GLU A 427 -1.41 -8.16 12.04
CA GLU A 427 -2.12 -8.70 13.21
C GLU A 427 -1.36 -8.43 14.51
N TYR A 428 -0.03 -8.58 14.53
CA TYR A 428 0.71 -8.43 15.79
C TYR A 428 1.21 -7.00 16.02
N LEU A 429 1.74 -6.30 15.01
CA LEU A 429 2.26 -4.96 15.22
C LEU A 429 1.14 -3.90 15.15
N PHE A 430 0.36 -3.85 14.07
CA PHE A 430 -0.66 -2.79 13.90
C PHE A 430 -1.84 -3.04 14.83
N LYS A 431 -2.53 -4.17 14.71
CA LYS A 431 -3.70 -4.44 15.54
C LYS A 431 -3.35 -4.81 16.98
N GLY A 432 -2.21 -5.49 17.22
CA GLY A 432 -1.84 -5.95 18.56
C GLY A 432 -1.07 -4.94 19.40
N ARG A 433 -0.39 -3.95 18.77
CA ARG A 433 0.46 -2.99 19.49
C ARG A 433 0.13 -1.53 19.20
N TYR A 434 -0.24 -1.18 17.95
CA TYR A 434 -0.55 0.20 17.60
C TYR A 434 -2.04 0.53 17.77
N ALA A 435 -2.93 -0.45 17.71
CA ALA A 435 -4.33 -0.24 18.07
C ALA A 435 -4.45 -0.20 19.60
N GLU A 436 -5.07 0.86 20.13
CA GLU A 436 -5.39 0.97 21.54
C GLU A 436 -6.77 0.40 21.85
N GLU A 437 -7.66 0.43 20.86
CA GLU A 437 -9.04 -0.01 20.96
C GLU A 437 -9.45 -0.87 19.75
N PRO A 438 -10.55 -1.66 19.85
CA PRO A 438 -11.07 -2.44 18.72
C PRO A 438 -11.38 -1.59 17.48
N ASP A 439 -11.80 -0.34 17.65
CA ASP A 439 -12.13 0.60 16.56
C ASP A 439 -10.88 1.05 15.79
N ASP A 440 -9.73 1.15 16.46
CA ASP A 440 -8.44 1.37 15.80
C ASP A 440 -8.06 0.15 14.93
N ALA A 441 -8.27 -1.07 15.47
CA ALA A 441 -8.02 -2.28 14.72
C ALA A 441 -8.93 -2.38 13.48
N ALA A 442 -10.21 -2.02 13.61
CA ALA A 442 -11.14 -1.93 12.48
C ALA A 442 -10.70 -0.87 11.45
N SER A 443 -10.19 0.28 11.92
CA SER A 443 -9.62 1.31 11.05
C SER A 443 -8.41 0.81 10.25
N PHE A 444 -7.53 0.00 10.85
CA PHE A 444 -6.44 -0.65 10.11
C PHE A 444 -6.94 -1.61 9.04
N ASP A 445 -8.02 -2.39 9.31
CA ASP A 445 -8.65 -3.25 8.29
C ASP A 445 -9.17 -2.43 7.12
N ILE A 446 -9.84 -1.29 7.38
CA ILE A 446 -10.30 -0.38 6.33
C ILE A 446 -9.12 0.20 5.54
N ILE A 447 -8.07 0.68 6.21
CA ILE A 447 -6.88 1.24 5.56
C ILE A 447 -6.23 0.20 4.64
N ARG A 448 -6.07 -1.05 5.09
CA ARG A 448 -5.51 -2.14 4.27
C ARG A 448 -6.38 -2.43 3.06
N ARG A 449 -7.69 -2.63 3.27
CA ARG A 449 -8.65 -2.94 2.21
C ARG A 449 -8.75 -1.84 1.16
N THR A 450 -8.63 -0.58 1.58
CA THR A 450 -8.75 0.60 0.72
C THR A 450 -7.40 1.17 0.27
N THR A 451 -6.32 0.41 0.46
CA THR A 451 -5.01 0.80 -0.07
C THR A 451 -5.09 1.04 -1.56
N SER A 452 -4.72 2.22 -1.99
CA SER A 452 -4.84 2.70 -3.36
C SER A 452 -3.50 3.18 -3.92
N PHE A 453 -3.43 3.22 -5.23
CA PHE A 453 -2.22 3.58 -5.97
C PHE A 453 -2.57 4.61 -7.03
N ASP A 454 -1.54 5.28 -7.56
CA ASP A 454 -1.68 6.23 -8.66
C ASP A 454 -0.47 6.12 -9.57
N ILE A 455 -0.72 5.81 -10.84
CA ILE A 455 0.34 5.61 -11.83
C ILE A 455 1.18 6.89 -12.00
N GLY A 456 0.60 8.08 -11.85
CA GLY A 456 1.33 9.36 -11.92
C GLY A 456 2.30 9.57 -10.76
N ARG A 457 2.06 8.92 -9.61
CA ARG A 457 3.00 8.89 -8.48
C ARG A 457 4.11 7.86 -8.71
N ILE A 458 3.78 6.68 -9.19
CA ILE A 458 4.74 5.61 -9.51
C ILE A 458 5.66 6.06 -10.65
N PHE A 459 5.10 6.59 -11.73
CA PHE A 459 5.85 7.09 -12.90
C PHE A 459 6.23 8.57 -12.79
N ALA A 460 6.25 9.14 -11.59
CA ALA A 460 6.49 10.57 -11.40
C ALA A 460 7.77 11.05 -12.08
N VAL A 461 8.87 10.31 -11.97
CA VAL A 461 10.16 10.68 -12.61
C VAL A 461 10.20 10.43 -14.12
N VAL A 462 9.23 9.70 -14.66
CA VAL A 462 9.03 9.49 -16.09
C VAL A 462 8.18 10.59 -16.71
N ILE A 463 7.05 10.90 -16.07
CA ILE A 463 6.04 11.83 -16.58
C ILE A 463 6.37 13.27 -16.21
N SER A 464 6.98 13.51 -15.06
CA SER A 464 7.24 14.83 -14.50
C SER A 464 8.65 14.98 -13.89
N PRO A 465 9.73 14.62 -14.63
CA PRO A 465 11.10 14.53 -14.09
C PRO A 465 11.62 15.82 -13.47
N ASP A 466 11.29 16.97 -14.08
CA ASP A 466 11.78 18.28 -13.64
C ASP A 466 10.91 18.92 -12.54
N SER A 467 9.71 18.37 -12.33
CA SER A 467 8.71 19.02 -11.48
C SER A 467 7.59 18.04 -11.12
N ILE A 468 7.83 17.18 -10.14
CA ILE A 468 6.90 16.13 -9.72
C ILE A 468 5.48 16.70 -9.48
N MET A 469 4.47 16.10 -10.14
CA MET A 469 3.08 16.57 -10.10
C MET A 469 2.52 16.68 -8.69
N ALA A 470 2.68 15.62 -7.88
CA ALA A 470 2.22 15.57 -6.51
C ALA A 470 2.89 16.65 -5.64
N ASP A 471 4.21 16.81 -5.77
CA ASP A 471 4.96 17.82 -5.01
C ASP A 471 4.52 19.25 -5.38
N ARG A 472 4.19 19.50 -6.65
CA ARG A 472 3.72 20.83 -7.10
C ARG A 472 2.33 21.14 -6.60
N TRP A 473 1.44 20.18 -6.65
CA TRP A 473 0.08 20.35 -6.15
C TRP A 473 0.09 20.60 -4.63
N SER A 474 0.84 19.81 -3.88
CA SER A 474 0.99 19.95 -2.41
C SER A 474 1.67 21.26 -2.02
N ALA A 475 2.74 21.65 -2.74
CA ALA A 475 3.42 22.92 -2.50
C ALA A 475 2.52 24.12 -2.80
N CYS A 476 1.60 24.00 -3.77
CA CYS A 476 0.63 25.04 -4.08
C CYS A 476 -0.33 25.24 -2.90
N ALA A 477 -0.90 24.17 -2.35
CA ALA A 477 -1.76 24.20 -1.18
C ALA A 477 -1.05 24.78 0.05
N THR A 478 0.14 24.26 0.38
CA THR A 478 0.88 24.66 1.60
C THR A 478 1.47 26.07 1.55
N LYS A 479 1.58 26.68 0.36
CA LYS A 479 2.11 28.05 0.17
C LYS A 479 1.03 29.06 -0.21
N GLY A 480 -0.25 28.65 -0.27
CA GLY A 480 -1.37 29.53 -0.60
C GLY A 480 -1.35 30.06 -2.04
N SER A 481 -0.73 29.33 -2.97
CA SER A 481 -0.73 29.68 -4.39
C SER A 481 -2.03 29.18 -5.04
N LYS A 482 -2.36 29.69 -6.24
CA LYS A 482 -3.55 29.25 -6.97
C LYS A 482 -3.22 28.12 -7.95
N TRP A 483 -3.76 26.93 -7.69
CA TRP A 483 -3.47 25.74 -8.48
C TRP A 483 -3.81 25.92 -9.98
N ALA A 484 -4.95 26.49 -10.30
CA ALA A 484 -5.32 26.76 -11.69
C ALA A 484 -4.26 27.55 -12.49
N THR A 485 -3.57 28.49 -11.83
CA THR A 485 -2.50 29.26 -12.46
C THR A 485 -1.24 28.42 -12.63
N ILE A 486 -0.83 27.70 -11.58
CA ILE A 486 0.38 26.86 -11.62
C ILE A 486 0.23 25.74 -12.64
N TYR A 487 -0.91 25.03 -12.63
CA TYR A 487 -1.21 23.95 -13.58
C TYR A 487 -1.04 24.40 -15.03
N SER A 488 -1.58 25.56 -15.40
CA SER A 488 -1.52 26.06 -16.78
C SER A 488 -0.10 26.22 -17.33
N THR A 489 0.88 26.40 -16.45
CA THR A 489 2.31 26.52 -16.83
C THR A 489 3.01 25.16 -16.96
N LEU A 490 2.50 24.12 -16.32
CA LEU A 490 3.14 22.81 -16.22
C LEU A 490 2.58 21.76 -17.19
N ILE A 491 1.29 21.85 -17.52
CA ILE A 491 0.55 20.79 -18.23
C ILE A 491 1.17 20.39 -19.56
N ARG A 492 1.72 21.36 -20.31
CA ARG A 492 2.35 21.05 -21.60
C ARG A 492 3.54 20.11 -21.43
N GLY A 493 4.43 20.39 -20.49
CA GLY A 493 5.60 19.54 -20.22
C GLY A 493 5.20 18.14 -19.77
N TYR A 494 4.22 18.05 -18.88
CA TYR A 494 3.69 16.76 -18.41
C TYR A 494 3.07 15.95 -19.56
N SER A 495 2.26 16.59 -20.41
CA SER A 495 1.64 15.94 -21.56
C SER A 495 2.68 15.46 -22.57
N ASP A 496 3.72 16.24 -22.83
CA ASP A 496 4.79 15.85 -23.76
C ASP A 496 5.60 14.65 -23.22
N ASN A 497 5.86 14.61 -21.92
CA ASN A 497 6.52 13.46 -21.28
C ASN A 497 5.61 12.22 -21.25
N ALA A 498 4.32 12.38 -20.95
CA ALA A 498 3.35 11.28 -20.99
C ALA A 498 3.26 10.64 -22.39
N LYS A 499 3.24 11.45 -23.45
CA LYS A 499 3.30 10.95 -24.84
C LYS A 499 4.59 10.17 -25.12
N LYS A 500 5.72 10.64 -24.61
CA LYS A 500 6.98 9.91 -24.73
C LYS A 500 6.92 8.57 -24.02
N ALA A 501 6.45 8.54 -22.77
CA ALA A 501 6.25 7.30 -22.03
C ALA A 501 5.30 6.35 -22.76
N SER A 502 4.20 6.87 -23.31
CA SER A 502 3.26 6.11 -24.14
C SER A 502 3.95 5.40 -25.29
N LYS A 503 4.78 6.12 -26.06
CA LYS A 503 5.53 5.54 -27.18
C LYS A 503 6.53 4.48 -26.73
N ASP A 504 7.24 4.72 -25.62
CA ASP A 504 8.20 3.77 -25.10
C ASP A 504 7.50 2.44 -24.74
N PHE A 505 6.39 2.48 -24.01
CA PHE A 505 5.62 1.27 -23.67
C PHE A 505 4.90 0.63 -24.86
N TRP A 506 4.45 1.43 -25.82
CA TRP A 506 3.89 0.92 -27.06
C TRP A 506 4.94 0.09 -27.84
N ASN A 507 6.16 0.60 -27.95
CA ASN A 507 7.27 -0.10 -28.58
C ASN A 507 7.64 -1.38 -27.81
N LEU A 508 7.65 -1.36 -26.48
CA LEU A 508 7.90 -2.54 -25.66
C LEU A 508 6.84 -3.61 -25.90
N LYS A 509 5.56 -3.23 -25.95
CA LYS A 509 4.47 -4.15 -26.26
C LYS A 509 4.65 -4.84 -27.62
N GLU A 510 5.16 -4.11 -28.63
CA GLU A 510 5.38 -4.66 -29.97
C GLU A 510 6.66 -5.49 -30.07
N THR A 511 7.69 -5.19 -29.27
CA THR A 511 9.02 -5.81 -29.39
C THR A 511 9.27 -6.93 -28.41
N MET A 512 8.79 -6.82 -27.18
CA MET A 512 8.84 -7.91 -26.20
C MET A 512 7.87 -9.01 -26.62
N LYS A 513 8.39 -10.23 -26.77
CA LYS A 513 7.59 -11.39 -27.17
C LYS A 513 7.42 -12.31 -25.97
N ASN A 514 6.23 -12.88 -25.87
CA ASN A 514 6.00 -13.98 -24.94
C ASN A 514 6.94 -15.14 -25.31
N PRO A 515 7.84 -15.56 -24.41
CA PRO A 515 8.83 -16.59 -24.72
C PRO A 515 8.21 -17.93 -25.08
N TYR A 516 6.97 -18.21 -24.66
CA TYR A 516 6.25 -19.44 -25.01
C TYR A 516 5.56 -19.39 -26.38
N GLU A 517 5.43 -18.20 -26.97
CA GLU A 517 4.82 -18.03 -28.30
C GLU A 517 5.86 -17.98 -29.43
N VAL A 518 7.13 -17.84 -29.11
CA VAL A 518 8.19 -17.84 -30.09
C VAL A 518 8.39 -19.28 -30.60
N SER A 519 7.74 -19.65 -31.71
CA SER A 519 8.09 -20.86 -32.43
C SER A 519 9.51 -20.69 -32.95
N TYR A 520 10.46 -21.43 -32.40
CA TYR A 520 11.75 -21.63 -33.05
C TYR A 520 11.47 -22.31 -34.39
N GLU A 521 11.37 -21.54 -35.46
CA GLU A 521 11.51 -22.10 -36.80
C GLU A 521 12.95 -22.62 -36.89
N ASN A 522 13.08 -23.96 -36.76
CA ASN A 522 14.32 -24.71 -36.99
C ASN A 522 14.71 -24.71 -38.46
#